data_0aeaefe60f7ce07ec0188bb513e9f37c
#
_entry.id   0aeaefe60f7ce07ec0188bb513e9f37c
#
_cell.length_a   1.000
_cell.length_b   1.000
_cell.length_c   1.000
_cell.angle_alpha   90.00
_cell.angle_beta   90.00
_cell.angle_gamma   90.00
#
_symmetry.space_group_name_H-M   'P 1'
#
loop_
_entity.id
_entity.type
_entity.pdbx_description
1 polymer ?
#
loop_
_entity_poly.entity_id
_entity_poly.type
_entity_poly.pdbx_seq_one_letter_code
_entity_poly.pdbx_strand_id
1 'polypeptide(L)'
;MSQASICKAGAFSLGVAGLALAMFVSSIPQARAQEDGAGKLLKAMSDYVASQKTISVTYDSDIEVITSTLQKIQFTSSGQVQLSRPDKLRATRTGGYRDVEVVFDGKLVTVNDKDSKNYAQIEAEGTADQLIDVLREKNGIVAPGADLLLPNVFDVIIADVVEGTVIGKGVIDGVECDHLAFRNIETDWQIWIESGARPIPRKYVITSKGVGEAPQYILRIKEWKTDLPADAFAFKPEQSAKKLSLAELGDIDEVPHGITNAGAKK
;
A
#
# COMPACT_ATOMS: atom_id res chain seq x y z
N MET A 1 12.05 -59.05 -69.88
CA MET A 1 10.83 -59.34 -70.60
C MET A 1 9.85 -58.22 -70.19
N SER A 2 9.69 -57.44 -71.11
CA SER A 2 8.57 -57.01 -71.92
C SER A 2 7.79 -55.88 -71.21
N GLN A 3 7.98 -54.67 -71.72
CA GLN A 3 7.14 -53.94 -72.70
C GLN A 3 5.80 -53.52 -72.07
N ALA A 4 5.30 -52.43 -72.23
CA ALA A 4 5.34 -51.27 -73.16
C ALA A 4 4.12 -50.45 -72.70
N SER A 5 4.18 -49.26 -72.71
CA SER A 5 3.88 -48.28 -73.79
C SER A 5 2.50 -47.63 -73.72
N ILE A 6 2.52 -46.35 -73.75
CA ILE A 6 1.78 -45.44 -74.64
C ILE A 6 0.53 -44.74 -74.09
N CYS A 7 0.69 -43.45 -74.02
CA CYS A 7 -0.06 -42.31 -74.59
C CYS A 7 -1.33 -41.77 -73.91
N LYS A 8 -1.26 -40.54 -73.72
CA LYS A 8 -1.79 -39.34 -74.32
C LYS A 8 -2.81 -38.52 -73.49
N ALA A 9 -2.43 -37.28 -73.50
CA ALA A 9 -3.28 -36.07 -73.64
C ALA A 9 -4.29 -35.75 -72.48
N GLY A 10 -4.08 -34.76 -71.76
CA GLY A 10 -4.35 -33.38 -72.11
C GLY A 10 -5.68 -32.93 -71.48
N ALA A 11 -5.63 -32.10 -70.54
CA ALA A 11 -6.64 -31.04 -70.39
C ALA A 11 -6.22 -30.03 -69.30
N PHE A 12 -6.22 -28.81 -69.73
CA PHE A 12 -6.13 -27.60 -68.91
C PHE A 12 -7.22 -27.53 -67.82
N SER A 13 -6.86 -27.22 -66.56
CA SER A 13 -7.80 -26.55 -65.65
C SER A 13 -7.05 -25.60 -64.74
N LEU A 14 -7.48 -24.35 -64.79
CA LEU A 14 -7.03 -23.21 -64.01
C LEU A 14 -7.08 -23.53 -62.52
N GLY A 15 -5.93 -23.42 -61.87
CA GLY A 15 -5.85 -23.42 -60.42
C GLY A 15 -6.24 -22.06 -59.87
N VAL A 16 -7.24 -22.03 -59.02
CA VAL A 16 -7.57 -20.89 -58.18
C VAL A 16 -6.59 -20.88 -57.01
N ALA A 17 -5.67 -19.92 -57.04
CA ALA A 17 -4.81 -19.64 -55.90
C ALA A 17 -5.65 -19.04 -54.77
N GLY A 18 -5.99 -19.86 -53.78
CA GLY A 18 -6.61 -19.42 -52.56
C GLY A 18 -5.58 -18.68 -51.70
N LEU A 19 -5.68 -17.36 -51.67
CA LEU A 19 -4.91 -16.51 -50.79
C LEU A 19 -5.47 -16.70 -49.35
N ALA A 20 -4.84 -17.55 -48.55
CA ALA A 20 -5.12 -17.64 -47.12
C ALA A 20 -4.60 -16.37 -46.43
N LEU A 21 -5.49 -15.39 -46.26
CA LEU A 21 -5.23 -14.19 -45.44
C LEU A 21 -5.23 -14.62 -43.97
N ALA A 22 -4.03 -14.86 -43.41
CA ALA A 22 -3.86 -15.08 -42.01
C ALA A 22 -4.22 -13.78 -41.30
N MET A 23 -5.39 -13.75 -40.62
CA MET A 23 -5.76 -12.69 -39.72
C MET A 23 -4.82 -12.78 -38.50
N PHE A 24 -3.80 -11.95 -38.46
CA PHE A 24 -3.11 -11.61 -37.24
C PHE A 24 -4.09 -10.78 -36.40
N VAL A 25 -4.81 -11.43 -35.52
CA VAL A 25 -5.54 -10.74 -34.43
C VAL A 25 -4.49 -10.23 -33.46
N SER A 26 -4.13 -8.96 -33.62
CA SER A 26 -3.27 -8.26 -32.65
C SER A 26 -3.98 -8.16 -31.33
N SER A 27 -3.49 -8.93 -30.34
CA SER A 27 -3.97 -9.00 -28.96
C SER A 27 -3.52 -7.80 -28.08
N ILE A 28 -3.15 -6.66 -28.69
CA ILE A 28 -2.64 -5.47 -27.99
C ILE A 28 -3.71 -4.60 -27.28
N PRO A 29 -5.02 -4.60 -27.61
CA PRO A 29 -5.93 -3.69 -26.92
C PRO A 29 -6.34 -4.12 -25.51
N GLN A 30 -6.21 -5.39 -25.16
CA GLN A 30 -6.78 -5.89 -23.88
C GLN A 30 -5.89 -5.58 -22.68
N ALA A 31 -4.57 -5.65 -22.81
CA ALA A 31 -3.63 -5.31 -21.76
C ALA A 31 -3.68 -3.80 -21.42
N ARG A 32 -3.69 -2.94 -22.45
CA ARG A 32 -3.74 -1.48 -22.25
C ARG A 32 -5.05 -0.98 -21.66
N ALA A 33 -6.20 -1.60 -22.03
CA ALA A 33 -7.48 -1.29 -21.41
C ALA A 33 -7.57 -1.75 -19.94
N GLN A 34 -6.79 -2.75 -19.56
CA GLN A 34 -6.71 -3.28 -18.20
C GLN A 34 -5.81 -2.42 -17.32
N GLU A 35 -4.71 -1.89 -17.84
CA GLU A 35 -3.88 -0.87 -17.19
C GLU A 35 -4.67 0.41 -16.92
N ASP A 36 -5.41 0.91 -17.90
CA ASP A 36 -6.31 2.06 -17.73
C ASP A 36 -7.40 1.81 -16.68
N GLY A 37 -7.85 0.58 -16.53
CA GLY A 37 -8.86 0.18 -15.54
C GLY A 37 -8.34 0.26 -14.10
N ALA A 38 -7.15 -0.26 -13.83
CA ALA A 38 -6.54 -0.23 -12.50
C ALA A 38 -6.26 1.20 -12.04
N GLY A 39 -5.67 2.02 -12.91
CA GLY A 39 -5.43 3.43 -12.63
C GLY A 39 -6.71 4.22 -12.35
N LYS A 40 -7.81 3.95 -13.08
CA LYS A 40 -9.11 4.62 -12.85
C LYS A 40 -9.72 4.26 -11.49
N LEU A 41 -9.68 2.97 -11.10
CA LEU A 41 -10.20 2.53 -9.80
C LEU A 41 -9.35 3.09 -8.65
N LEU A 42 -8.04 3.09 -8.80
CA LEU A 42 -7.12 3.69 -7.83
C LEU A 42 -7.37 5.20 -7.69
N LYS A 43 -7.55 5.90 -8.81
CA LYS A 43 -7.86 7.34 -8.79
C LYS A 43 -9.19 7.64 -8.14
N ALA A 44 -10.22 6.85 -8.39
CA ALA A 44 -11.53 7.01 -7.75
C ALA A 44 -11.43 6.86 -6.22
N MET A 45 -10.63 5.91 -5.73
CA MET A 45 -10.30 5.78 -4.31
C MET A 45 -9.59 7.03 -3.78
N SER A 46 -8.56 7.49 -4.47
CA SER A 46 -7.80 8.67 -4.09
C SER A 46 -8.69 9.91 -3.99
N ASP A 47 -9.53 10.15 -5.01
CA ASP A 47 -10.45 11.29 -5.04
C ASP A 47 -11.47 11.22 -3.89
N TYR A 48 -11.97 10.02 -3.58
CA TYR A 48 -12.86 9.82 -2.44
C TYR A 48 -12.17 10.13 -1.12
N VAL A 49 -10.97 9.59 -0.88
CA VAL A 49 -10.20 9.83 0.36
C VAL A 49 -9.85 11.32 0.49
N ALA A 50 -9.42 11.96 -0.59
CA ALA A 50 -9.11 13.39 -0.62
C ALA A 50 -10.33 14.28 -0.27
N SER A 51 -11.54 13.85 -0.66
CA SER A 51 -12.78 14.59 -0.39
C SER A 51 -13.19 14.59 1.09
N GLN A 52 -12.63 13.67 1.89
CA GLN A 52 -12.98 13.56 3.31
C GLN A 52 -12.22 14.59 4.14
N LYS A 53 -12.94 15.47 4.86
CA LYS A 53 -12.35 16.41 5.81
C LYS A 53 -11.81 15.71 7.05
N THR A 54 -12.56 14.72 7.51
CA THR A 54 -12.24 13.93 8.70
C THR A 54 -12.30 12.45 8.35
N ILE A 55 -11.34 11.70 8.89
CA ILE A 55 -11.23 10.26 8.71
C ILE A 55 -10.89 9.64 10.08
N SER A 56 -11.55 8.57 10.42
CA SER A 56 -11.18 7.70 11.54
C SER A 56 -11.16 6.26 11.04
N VAL A 57 -10.01 5.62 11.11
CA VAL A 57 -9.83 4.23 10.70
C VAL A 57 -9.26 3.41 11.84
N THR A 58 -9.75 2.18 12.01
CA THR A 58 -9.06 1.15 12.77
C THR A 58 -8.45 0.15 11.80
N TYR A 59 -7.28 -0.37 12.14
CA TYR A 59 -6.54 -1.26 11.27
C TYR A 59 -5.82 -2.36 12.04
N ASP A 60 -5.52 -3.43 11.32
CA ASP A 60 -4.51 -4.41 11.70
C ASP A 60 -3.39 -4.36 10.65
N SER A 61 -2.14 -4.51 11.11
CA SER A 61 -0.96 -4.60 10.24
C SER A 61 -0.12 -5.81 10.59
N ASP A 62 0.47 -6.39 9.56
CA ASP A 62 1.47 -7.44 9.68
C ASP A 62 2.74 -7.01 8.95
N ILE A 63 3.88 -7.10 9.59
CA ILE A 63 5.18 -6.88 8.99
C ILE A 63 6.03 -8.15 9.04
N GLU A 64 6.46 -8.62 7.89
CA GLU A 64 7.38 -9.73 7.78
C GLU A 64 8.83 -9.24 7.82
N VAL A 65 9.65 -9.93 8.57
CA VAL A 65 11.09 -9.69 8.66
C VAL A 65 11.88 -10.96 8.39
N ILE A 66 13.08 -10.81 7.84
CA ILE A 66 13.97 -11.92 7.56
C ILE A 66 15.09 -11.92 8.58
N THR A 67 15.20 -12.99 9.36
CA THR A 67 16.25 -13.16 10.37
C THR A 67 17.63 -13.40 9.73
N SER A 68 18.68 -13.33 10.53
CA SER A 68 20.05 -13.67 10.10
C SER A 68 20.19 -15.12 9.61
N THR A 69 19.28 -16.00 10.01
CA THR A 69 19.23 -17.42 9.57
C THR A 69 18.26 -17.62 8.40
N LEU A 70 17.81 -16.55 7.73
CA LEU A 70 16.86 -16.55 6.62
C LEU A 70 15.46 -17.08 6.99
N GLN A 71 15.12 -17.10 8.28
CA GLN A 71 13.77 -17.40 8.69
C GLN A 71 12.89 -16.16 8.50
N LYS A 72 11.74 -16.33 7.85
CA LYS A 72 10.70 -15.31 7.76
C LYS A 72 9.82 -15.40 9.01
N ILE A 73 9.74 -14.29 9.75
CA ILE A 73 8.84 -14.16 10.91
C ILE A 73 7.94 -12.94 10.70
N GLN A 74 6.79 -12.93 11.36
CA GLN A 74 5.79 -11.88 11.20
C GLN A 74 5.49 -11.24 12.56
N PHE A 75 5.45 -9.92 12.60
CA PHE A 75 4.97 -9.12 13.73
C PHE A 75 3.62 -8.52 13.37
N THR A 76 2.69 -8.60 14.31
CA THR A 76 1.33 -8.12 14.13
C THR A 76 1.04 -6.98 15.07
N SER A 77 0.40 -5.95 14.57
CA SER A 77 -0.04 -4.79 15.35
C SER A 77 -1.48 -4.41 14.97
N SER A 78 -2.16 -3.75 15.90
CA SER A 78 -3.45 -3.11 15.66
C SER A 78 -3.35 -1.63 16.00
N GLY A 79 -4.16 -0.81 15.35
CA GLY A 79 -4.11 0.62 15.61
C GLY A 79 -5.33 1.38 15.13
N GLN A 80 -5.26 2.68 15.36
CA GLN A 80 -6.24 3.64 14.90
C GLN A 80 -5.54 4.86 14.33
N VAL A 81 -6.07 5.42 13.25
CA VAL A 81 -5.68 6.72 12.74
C VAL A 81 -6.91 7.61 12.70
N GLN A 82 -6.77 8.80 13.24
CA GLN A 82 -7.74 9.88 13.17
C GLN A 82 -7.08 11.07 12.48
N LEU A 83 -7.72 11.59 11.46
CA LEU A 83 -7.24 12.70 10.66
C LEU A 83 -8.32 13.77 10.58
N SER A 84 -7.96 15.03 10.83
CA SER A 84 -8.79 16.18 10.51
C SER A 84 -7.94 17.17 9.70
N ARG A 85 -8.28 17.27 8.44
CA ARG A 85 -7.55 18.15 7.52
C ARG A 85 -7.78 19.62 7.87
N PRO A 86 -6.77 20.48 7.70
CA PRO A 86 -5.48 20.17 7.08
C PRO A 86 -4.40 19.69 8.06
N ASP A 87 -4.54 19.89 9.37
CA ASP A 87 -3.40 20.00 10.28
C ASP A 87 -3.52 19.19 11.58
N LYS A 88 -4.40 18.19 11.65
CA LYS A 88 -4.54 17.38 12.86
C LYS A 88 -4.49 15.90 12.53
N LEU A 89 -3.66 15.19 13.30
CA LEU A 89 -3.48 13.74 13.17
C LEU A 89 -3.34 13.11 14.58
N ARG A 90 -3.96 11.97 14.76
CA ARG A 90 -3.66 11.06 15.84
C ARG A 90 -3.52 9.66 15.28
N ALA A 91 -2.42 9.00 15.57
CA ALA A 91 -2.18 7.63 15.20
C ALA A 91 -1.76 6.83 16.43
N THR A 92 -2.34 5.65 16.60
CA THR A 92 -1.95 4.69 17.63
C THR A 92 -1.53 3.39 16.97
N ARG A 93 -0.55 2.73 17.55
CA ARG A 93 -0.17 1.37 17.23
C ARG A 93 0.05 0.61 18.53
N THR A 94 -0.62 -0.52 18.67
CA THR A 94 -0.45 -1.48 19.76
C THR A 94 0.04 -2.77 19.17
N GLY A 95 1.20 -3.24 19.60
CA GLY A 95 1.84 -4.45 19.09
C GLY A 95 2.48 -5.26 20.21
N GLY A 96 3.09 -6.37 19.86
CA GLY A 96 3.79 -7.22 20.84
C GLY A 96 5.13 -6.64 21.31
N TYR A 97 5.62 -5.56 20.68
CA TYR A 97 6.91 -4.98 20.98
C TYR A 97 6.80 -3.56 21.57
N ARG A 98 6.01 -2.68 20.97
CA ARG A 98 5.83 -1.30 21.43
C ARG A 98 4.42 -0.79 21.17
N ASP A 99 3.88 -0.11 22.18
CA ASP A 99 2.65 0.66 22.11
C ASP A 99 2.98 2.15 21.96
N VAL A 100 2.68 2.68 20.78
CA VAL A 100 3.06 4.04 20.39
C VAL A 100 1.82 4.86 20.04
N GLU A 101 1.85 6.13 20.41
CA GLU A 101 0.87 7.11 20.00
C GLU A 101 1.57 8.34 19.46
N VAL A 102 1.12 8.82 18.29
CA VAL A 102 1.54 10.09 17.70
C VAL A 102 0.34 11.02 17.64
N VAL A 103 0.47 12.22 18.18
CA VAL A 103 -0.57 13.26 18.13
C VAL A 103 0.00 14.52 17.54
N PHE A 104 -0.64 15.05 16.52
CA PHE A 104 -0.37 16.36 15.95
C PHE A 104 -1.62 17.24 16.08
N ASP A 105 -1.49 18.35 16.75
CA ASP A 105 -2.59 19.27 17.02
C ASP A 105 -2.59 20.53 16.13
N GLY A 106 -1.69 20.57 15.13
CA GLY A 106 -1.46 21.69 14.21
C GLY A 106 -0.27 22.57 14.59
N LYS A 107 0.37 22.32 15.75
CA LYS A 107 1.53 23.07 16.25
C LYS A 107 2.59 22.19 16.88
N LEU A 108 2.17 21.17 17.60
CA LEU A 108 3.04 20.23 18.31
C LEU A 108 2.81 18.82 17.80
N VAL A 109 3.89 18.13 17.52
CA VAL A 109 3.88 16.67 17.40
C VAL A 109 4.28 16.08 18.73
N THR A 110 3.43 15.26 19.29
CA THR A 110 3.72 14.47 20.47
C THR A 110 3.91 13.01 20.04
N VAL A 111 5.04 12.43 20.40
CA VAL A 111 5.31 11.00 20.28
C VAL A 111 5.31 10.42 21.70
N ASN A 112 4.45 9.47 21.96
CA ASN A 112 4.22 8.88 23.28
C ASN A 112 4.49 7.38 23.22
N ASP A 113 5.53 6.92 23.92
CA ASP A 113 5.79 5.52 24.21
C ASP A 113 5.01 5.14 25.47
N LYS A 114 3.91 4.42 25.29
CA LYS A 114 3.01 4.05 26.39
C LYS A 114 3.63 3.01 27.33
N ASP A 115 4.53 2.16 26.83
CA ASP A 115 5.16 1.11 27.63
C ASP A 115 6.17 1.69 28.61
N SER A 116 7.00 2.62 28.15
CA SER A 116 7.99 3.29 29.02
C SER A 116 7.40 4.46 29.82
N LYS A 117 6.15 4.87 29.49
CA LYS A 117 5.50 6.08 30.03
C LYS A 117 6.32 7.34 29.78
N ASN A 118 6.95 7.43 28.63
CA ASN A 118 7.71 8.58 28.21
C ASN A 118 7.11 9.19 26.95
N TYR A 119 7.23 10.51 26.82
CA TYR A 119 6.80 11.19 25.59
C TYR A 119 7.79 12.29 25.21
N ALA A 120 7.84 12.58 23.92
CA ALA A 120 8.56 13.71 23.38
C ALA A 120 7.61 14.65 22.64
N GLN A 121 7.94 15.93 22.62
CA GLN A 121 7.20 16.93 21.87
C GLN A 121 8.16 17.78 21.06
N ILE A 122 7.84 17.97 19.78
CA ILE A 122 8.55 18.84 18.86
C ILE A 122 7.56 19.83 18.23
N GLU A 123 7.99 21.06 18.08
CA GLU A 123 7.25 22.04 17.31
C GLU A 123 7.27 21.66 15.83
N ALA A 124 6.12 21.66 15.20
CA ALA A 124 5.97 21.41 13.78
C ALA A 124 4.86 22.31 13.24
N GLU A 125 5.19 23.07 12.24
CA GLU A 125 4.24 23.87 11.47
C GLU A 125 3.91 23.18 10.17
N GLY A 126 2.67 23.36 9.69
CA GLY A 126 2.25 22.83 8.41
C GLY A 126 1.04 21.91 8.49
N THR A 127 0.87 21.10 7.47
CA THR A 127 -0.23 20.15 7.37
C THR A 127 0.15 18.77 7.91
N ALA A 128 -0.86 17.95 8.18
CA ALA A 128 -0.64 16.55 8.57
C ALA A 128 0.13 15.77 7.48
N ASP A 129 -0.07 16.12 6.22
CA ASP A 129 0.62 15.50 5.08
C ASP A 129 2.12 15.83 5.11
N GLN A 130 2.47 17.11 5.30
CA GLN A 130 3.87 17.55 5.47
C GLN A 130 4.53 16.92 6.70
N LEU A 131 3.75 16.70 7.76
CA LEU A 131 4.26 15.98 8.94
C LEU A 131 4.64 14.53 8.61
N ILE A 132 3.83 13.81 7.82
CA ILE A 132 4.14 12.44 7.41
C ILE A 132 5.47 12.40 6.67
N ASP A 133 5.70 13.36 5.75
CA ASP A 133 6.96 13.48 5.02
C ASP A 133 8.14 13.77 5.95
N VAL A 134 7.99 14.72 6.89
CA VAL A 134 9.03 15.08 7.87
C VAL A 134 9.37 13.91 8.79
N LEU A 135 8.38 13.17 9.27
CA LEU A 135 8.60 12.00 10.12
C LEU A 135 9.35 10.90 9.37
N ARG A 136 9.04 10.71 8.10
CA ARG A 136 9.71 9.73 7.24
C ARG A 136 11.15 10.14 6.93
N GLU A 137 11.35 11.35 6.42
CA GLU A 137 12.65 11.80 5.91
C GLU A 137 13.66 12.14 7.00
N LYS A 138 13.21 12.84 8.06
CA LYS A 138 14.11 13.35 9.11
C LYS A 138 14.24 12.41 10.30
N ASN A 139 13.21 11.65 10.59
CA ASN A 139 13.15 10.83 11.81
C ASN A 139 13.19 9.34 11.53
N GLY A 140 13.17 8.94 10.24
CA GLY A 140 13.21 7.53 9.84
C GLY A 140 12.00 6.72 10.29
N ILE A 141 10.90 7.39 10.68
CA ILE A 141 9.66 6.72 11.07
C ILE A 141 8.96 6.23 9.80
N VAL A 142 9.04 4.94 9.58
CA VAL A 142 8.38 4.28 8.46
C VAL A 142 6.97 3.91 8.89
N ALA A 143 5.97 4.51 8.23
CA ALA A 143 4.57 4.18 8.43
C ALA A 143 3.98 3.69 7.09
N PRO A 144 4.19 2.41 6.72
CA PRO A 144 3.70 1.88 5.46
C PRO A 144 2.17 2.00 5.43
N GLY A 145 1.64 2.47 4.30
CA GLY A 145 0.21 2.70 4.14
C GLY A 145 -0.31 4.05 4.66
N ALA A 146 0.52 4.88 5.32
CA ALA A 146 0.15 6.26 5.64
C ALA A 146 -0.18 7.07 4.37
N ASP A 147 0.49 6.74 3.26
CA ASP A 147 0.22 7.33 1.94
C ASP A 147 -1.25 7.20 1.50
N LEU A 148 -1.95 6.16 1.95
CA LEU A 148 -3.37 5.94 1.65
C LEU A 148 -4.31 7.01 2.24
N LEU A 149 -3.82 7.84 3.17
CA LEU A 149 -4.59 8.91 3.79
C LEU A 149 -4.20 10.31 3.27
N LEU A 150 -3.23 10.41 2.38
CA LEU A 150 -2.81 11.68 1.76
C LEU A 150 -3.90 12.24 0.82
N PRO A 151 -3.96 13.55 0.60
CA PRO A 151 -4.91 14.14 -0.35
C PRO A 151 -4.54 13.83 -1.81
N ASN A 152 -3.29 13.48 -2.08
CA ASN A 152 -2.75 13.15 -3.39
C ASN A 152 -2.28 11.68 -3.49
N VAL A 153 -3.02 10.77 -2.83
CA VAL A 153 -2.71 9.32 -2.80
C VAL A 153 -2.32 8.79 -4.17
N PHE A 154 -3.14 9.08 -5.19
CA PHE A 154 -2.91 8.57 -6.54
C PHE A 154 -1.53 8.96 -7.06
N ASP A 155 -1.19 10.24 -6.99
CA ASP A 155 0.07 10.75 -7.56
C ASP A 155 1.29 10.17 -6.85
N VAL A 156 1.18 9.95 -5.53
CA VAL A 156 2.27 9.40 -4.72
C VAL A 156 2.51 7.93 -5.01
N ILE A 157 1.46 7.11 -4.97
CA ILE A 157 1.65 5.65 -5.06
C ILE A 157 1.77 5.13 -6.49
N ILE A 158 1.37 5.92 -7.50
CA ILE A 158 1.49 5.56 -8.92
C ILE A 158 2.83 5.98 -9.55
N ALA A 159 3.58 6.86 -8.91
CA ALA A 159 4.75 7.53 -9.51
C ALA A 159 5.78 6.57 -10.11
N ASP A 160 6.06 5.45 -9.44
CA ASP A 160 7.07 4.47 -9.84
C ASP A 160 6.47 3.18 -10.42
N VAL A 161 5.16 3.19 -10.71
CA VAL A 161 4.46 2.02 -11.25
C VAL A 161 4.82 1.80 -12.71
N VAL A 162 5.32 0.60 -13.02
CA VAL A 162 5.63 0.16 -14.39
C VAL A 162 4.50 -0.66 -15.01
N GLU A 163 3.65 -1.28 -14.19
CA GLU A 163 2.51 -2.08 -14.65
C GLU A 163 1.40 -2.07 -13.62
N GLY A 164 0.15 -1.89 -14.05
CA GLY A 164 -1.03 -1.96 -13.20
C GLY A 164 -2.11 -2.85 -13.81
N THR A 165 -2.71 -3.74 -13.01
CA THR A 165 -3.66 -4.74 -13.49
C THR A 165 -4.88 -4.84 -12.56
N VAL A 166 -6.07 -4.89 -13.16
CA VAL A 166 -7.29 -5.31 -12.44
C VAL A 166 -7.31 -6.84 -12.39
N ILE A 167 -7.15 -7.40 -11.20
CA ILE A 167 -7.17 -8.84 -10.98
C ILE A 167 -8.61 -9.38 -11.02
N GLY A 168 -9.56 -8.60 -10.50
CA GLY A 168 -10.97 -8.97 -10.45
C GLY A 168 -11.64 -8.52 -9.17
N LYS A 169 -12.55 -9.33 -8.66
CA LYS A 169 -13.24 -9.08 -7.38
C LYS A 169 -12.64 -9.91 -6.26
N GLY A 170 -12.67 -9.36 -5.06
CA GLY A 170 -12.33 -10.05 -3.82
C GLY A 170 -13.29 -9.69 -2.71
N VAL A 171 -13.21 -10.38 -1.58
CA VAL A 171 -14.04 -10.09 -0.40
C VAL A 171 -13.12 -9.92 0.81
N ILE A 172 -13.20 -8.77 1.46
CA ILE A 172 -12.47 -8.45 2.68
C ILE A 172 -13.48 -8.18 3.80
N ASP A 173 -13.43 -9.00 4.84
CA ASP A 173 -14.34 -8.91 6.00
C ASP A 173 -15.85 -8.82 5.58
N GLY A 174 -16.24 -9.60 4.56
CA GLY A 174 -17.61 -9.64 4.03
C GLY A 174 -17.95 -8.52 3.05
N VAL A 175 -17.03 -7.61 2.74
CA VAL A 175 -17.22 -6.50 1.80
C VAL A 175 -16.61 -6.84 0.45
N GLU A 176 -17.40 -6.71 -0.64
CA GLU A 176 -16.90 -6.87 -2.01
C GLU A 176 -15.96 -5.73 -2.37
N CYS A 177 -14.82 -6.09 -2.95
CA CYS A 177 -13.75 -5.16 -3.32
C CYS A 177 -13.28 -5.41 -4.76
N ASP A 178 -12.85 -4.35 -5.42
CA ASP A 178 -12.03 -4.43 -6.61
C ASP A 178 -10.59 -4.73 -6.20
N HIS A 179 -10.01 -5.81 -6.72
CA HIS A 179 -8.64 -6.23 -6.44
C HIS A 179 -7.73 -5.78 -7.56
N LEU A 180 -6.77 -4.93 -7.21
CA LEU A 180 -5.77 -4.38 -8.12
C LEU A 180 -4.38 -4.85 -7.73
N ALA A 181 -3.51 -5.05 -8.71
CA ALA A 181 -2.11 -5.35 -8.52
C ALA A 181 -1.25 -4.39 -9.34
N PHE A 182 -0.15 -3.95 -8.75
CA PHE A 182 0.79 -3.01 -9.34
C PHE A 182 2.22 -3.50 -9.15
N ARG A 183 3.06 -3.18 -10.12
CA ARG A 183 4.47 -3.53 -10.12
C ARG A 183 5.33 -2.29 -10.20
N ASN A 184 6.29 -2.17 -9.28
CA ASN A 184 7.39 -1.23 -9.34
C ASN A 184 8.70 -2.01 -9.55
N ILE A 185 9.83 -1.32 -9.68
CA ILE A 185 11.13 -1.98 -9.85
C ILE A 185 11.49 -2.83 -8.62
N GLU A 186 11.38 -2.26 -7.43
CA GLU A 186 11.81 -2.89 -6.17
C GLU A 186 10.69 -3.51 -5.36
N THR A 187 9.44 -3.15 -5.67
CA THR A 187 8.26 -3.64 -4.94
C THR A 187 7.16 -4.10 -5.89
N ASP A 188 6.39 -5.08 -5.48
CA ASP A 188 5.05 -5.33 -5.99
C ASP A 188 4.05 -4.97 -4.90
N TRP A 189 2.90 -4.41 -5.27
CA TRP A 189 1.86 -4.12 -4.30
C TRP A 189 0.47 -4.40 -4.83
N GLN A 190 -0.43 -4.68 -3.92
CA GLN A 190 -1.81 -5.01 -4.20
C GLN A 190 -2.73 -4.22 -3.29
N ILE A 191 -3.89 -3.83 -3.81
CA ILE A 191 -4.89 -3.12 -3.03
C ILE A 191 -6.28 -3.66 -3.33
N TRP A 192 -7.08 -3.78 -2.29
CA TRP A 192 -8.50 -4.10 -2.35
C TRP A 192 -9.29 -2.86 -1.99
N ILE A 193 -10.08 -2.36 -2.94
CA ILE A 193 -10.87 -1.13 -2.82
C ILE A 193 -12.35 -1.54 -2.77
N GLU A 194 -13.10 -1.09 -1.76
CA GLU A 194 -14.52 -1.34 -1.65
C GLU A 194 -15.24 -0.97 -2.94
N SER A 195 -16.01 -1.89 -3.50
CA SER A 195 -16.73 -1.67 -4.75
C SER A 195 -17.95 -0.76 -4.52
N GLY A 196 -18.22 0.16 -5.46
CA GLY A 196 -19.40 1.00 -5.43
C GLY A 196 -19.13 2.48 -5.13
N ALA A 197 -20.10 3.16 -4.52
CA ALA A 197 -20.10 4.63 -4.39
C ALA A 197 -19.11 5.16 -3.33
N ARG A 198 -18.57 4.30 -2.51
CA ARG A 198 -17.66 4.65 -1.41
C ARG A 198 -16.38 3.84 -1.50
N PRO A 199 -15.49 4.16 -2.48
CA PRO A 199 -14.30 3.36 -2.76
C PRO A 199 -13.21 3.62 -1.72
N ILE A 200 -13.31 2.97 -0.58
CA ILE A 200 -12.29 3.02 0.48
C ILE A 200 -11.33 1.83 0.37
N PRO A 201 -10.03 2.01 0.72
CA PRO A 201 -9.09 0.90 0.78
C PRO A 201 -9.46 -0.03 1.94
N ARG A 202 -9.53 -1.34 1.68
CA ARG A 202 -9.83 -2.36 2.69
C ARG A 202 -8.62 -3.20 3.07
N LYS A 203 -7.74 -3.45 2.10
CA LYS A 203 -6.49 -4.17 2.32
C LYS A 203 -5.43 -3.63 1.39
N TYR A 204 -4.21 -3.54 1.89
CA TYR A 204 -3.03 -3.15 1.13
C TYR A 204 -1.89 -4.11 1.46
N VAL A 205 -1.19 -4.59 0.45
CA VAL A 205 -0.06 -5.51 0.60
C VAL A 205 1.10 -4.96 -0.21
N ILE A 206 2.26 -4.82 0.42
CA ILE A 206 3.51 -4.44 -0.22
C ILE A 206 4.47 -5.62 -0.11
N THR A 207 5.08 -6.02 -1.21
CA THR A 207 6.09 -7.08 -1.29
C THR A 207 7.43 -6.47 -1.69
N SER A 208 8.44 -6.59 -0.83
CA SER A 208 9.80 -6.05 -1.05
C SER A 208 10.63 -7.04 -1.87
N LYS A 209 10.71 -6.86 -3.20
CA LYS A 209 11.44 -7.78 -4.11
C LYS A 209 12.96 -7.68 -3.96
N GLY A 210 13.46 -6.51 -3.59
CA GLY A 210 14.90 -6.29 -3.36
C GLY A 210 15.47 -6.95 -2.12
N VAL A 211 14.61 -7.50 -1.24
CA VAL A 211 15.00 -8.21 -0.02
C VAL A 211 14.83 -9.71 -0.24
N GLY A 212 15.83 -10.51 0.14
CA GLY A 212 15.74 -11.96 0.08
C GLY A 212 14.49 -12.47 0.79
N GLU A 213 13.87 -13.55 0.30
CA GLU A 213 12.61 -14.12 0.79
C GLU A 213 11.38 -13.18 0.59
N ALA A 214 11.55 -12.03 -0.07
CA ALA A 214 10.49 -11.08 -0.44
C ALA A 214 9.48 -10.82 0.69
N PRO A 215 9.90 -10.23 1.83
CA PRO A 215 9.02 -10.00 2.95
C PRO A 215 7.89 -9.02 2.58
N GLN A 216 6.76 -9.19 3.26
CA GLN A 216 5.57 -8.40 3.02
C GLN A 216 5.24 -7.50 4.21
N TYR A 217 4.66 -6.34 3.89
CA TYR A 217 3.85 -5.56 4.80
C TYR A 217 2.39 -5.68 4.39
N ILE A 218 1.51 -5.98 5.32
CA ILE A 218 0.08 -6.15 5.09
C ILE A 218 -0.67 -5.17 6.00
N LEU A 219 -1.54 -4.37 5.42
CA LEU A 219 -2.45 -3.48 6.14
C LEU A 219 -3.88 -3.90 5.83
N ARG A 220 -4.70 -4.05 6.88
CA ARG A 220 -6.12 -4.33 6.78
C ARG A 220 -6.91 -3.26 7.52
N ILE A 221 -7.73 -2.50 6.81
CA ILE A 221 -8.60 -1.49 7.38
C ILE A 221 -9.91 -2.15 7.79
N LYS A 222 -10.20 -2.12 9.09
CA LYS A 222 -11.37 -2.76 9.71
C LYS A 222 -12.58 -1.85 9.69
N GLU A 223 -12.43 -0.65 10.21
CA GLU A 223 -13.49 0.35 10.25
C GLU A 223 -13.05 1.62 9.53
N TRP A 224 -14.00 2.27 8.89
CA TRP A 224 -13.81 3.59 8.29
C TRP A 224 -15.00 4.47 8.67
N LYS A 225 -14.72 5.57 9.36
CA LYS A 225 -15.70 6.56 9.80
C LYS A 225 -15.24 7.95 9.41
N THR A 226 -16.17 8.89 9.32
CA THR A 226 -15.89 10.30 9.02
C THR A 226 -16.28 11.24 10.16
N ASP A 227 -16.73 10.70 11.28
CA ASP A 227 -17.01 11.43 12.52
C ASP A 227 -15.86 11.22 13.52
N LEU A 228 -15.55 12.29 14.26
CA LEU A 228 -14.47 12.30 15.23
C LEU A 228 -15.00 12.84 16.57
N PRO A 229 -14.50 12.33 17.73
CA PRO A 229 -14.70 12.95 19.02
C PRO A 229 -14.18 14.38 19.07
N ALA A 230 -14.78 15.24 19.88
CA ALA A 230 -14.38 16.64 20.00
C ALA A 230 -12.92 16.82 20.52
N ASP A 231 -12.44 15.89 21.31
CA ASP A 231 -11.09 15.88 21.90
C ASP A 231 -10.13 14.90 21.22
N ALA A 232 -10.44 14.49 20.00
CA ALA A 232 -9.67 13.49 19.25
C ALA A 232 -8.16 13.78 19.19
N PHE A 233 -7.78 15.06 19.17
CA PHE A 233 -6.38 15.49 19.00
C PHE A 233 -5.77 16.09 20.28
N ALA A 234 -6.45 15.99 21.42
CA ALA A 234 -5.92 16.46 22.67
C ALA A 234 -5.01 15.40 23.31
N PHE A 235 -3.71 15.68 23.41
CA PHE A 235 -2.80 14.84 24.18
C PHE A 235 -2.91 15.17 25.66
N LYS A 236 -3.08 14.14 26.46
CA LYS A 236 -3.10 14.23 27.93
C LYS A 236 -2.11 13.20 28.47
N PRO A 237 -0.93 13.63 28.96
CA PRO A 237 0.04 12.70 29.50
C PRO A 237 -0.53 12.00 30.75
N GLU A 238 -0.16 10.75 30.96
CA GLU A 238 -0.41 10.06 32.20
C GLU A 238 0.29 10.77 33.39
N GLN A 239 -0.23 10.62 34.59
CA GLN A 239 0.30 11.31 35.78
C GLN A 239 1.78 10.99 36.06
N SER A 240 2.25 9.80 35.67
CA SER A 240 3.66 9.36 35.83
C SER A 240 4.52 9.57 34.59
N ALA A 241 3.95 10.11 33.50
CA ALA A 241 4.66 10.23 32.22
C ALA A 241 5.78 11.29 32.31
N LYS A 242 6.94 10.99 31.75
CA LYS A 242 8.09 11.88 31.69
C LYS A 242 8.24 12.45 30.29
N LYS A 243 8.46 13.75 30.21
CA LYS A 243 8.83 14.40 28.96
C LYS A 243 10.32 14.27 28.74
N LEU A 244 10.71 13.75 27.59
CA LEU A 244 12.07 13.56 27.12
C LEU A 244 12.29 14.33 25.81
N SER A 245 13.53 14.43 25.34
CA SER A 245 13.79 14.77 23.95
C SER A 245 13.44 13.58 23.05
N LEU A 246 13.22 13.82 21.76
CA LEU A 246 12.92 12.74 20.80
C LEU A 246 14.04 11.69 20.73
N ALA A 247 15.30 12.15 20.82
CA ALA A 247 16.48 11.27 20.82
C ALA A 247 16.56 10.35 22.05
N GLU A 248 16.01 10.79 23.17
CA GLU A 248 16.01 10.04 24.44
C GLU A 248 14.80 9.09 24.54
N LEU A 249 13.79 9.25 23.69
CA LEU A 249 12.58 8.42 23.73
C LEU A 249 12.87 6.94 23.42
N GLY A 250 14.01 6.68 22.77
CA GLY A 250 14.44 5.33 22.44
C GLY A 250 13.75 4.78 21.20
N ASP A 251 13.80 3.46 21.08
CA ASP A 251 13.26 2.73 19.95
C ASP A 251 11.73 2.63 20.04
N ILE A 252 11.06 3.20 19.07
CA ILE A 252 9.60 3.15 18.89
C ILE A 252 9.18 2.36 17.67
N ASP A 253 10.10 1.59 17.08
CA ASP A 253 9.85 0.79 15.88
C ASP A 253 8.83 -0.33 16.15
N GLU A 254 8.28 -0.88 15.10
CA GLU A 254 7.30 -1.97 15.15
C GLU A 254 7.97 -3.34 15.38
N VAL A 255 9.27 -3.41 15.06
CA VAL A 255 10.07 -4.63 15.10
C VAL A 255 11.27 -4.42 16.01
N PRO A 256 11.59 -5.36 16.93
CA PRO A 256 12.76 -5.26 17.79
C PRO A 256 14.07 -5.15 17.01
N HIS A 257 14.97 -4.28 17.43
CA HIS A 257 16.31 -4.22 16.87
C HIS A 257 17.04 -5.55 17.04
N GLY A 258 17.88 -5.91 16.04
CA GLY A 258 18.75 -7.10 16.09
C GLY A 258 18.11 -8.40 15.61
N ILE A 259 16.81 -8.41 15.30
CA ILE A 259 16.15 -9.59 14.70
C ILE A 259 16.43 -9.67 13.20
N THR A 260 16.50 -8.51 12.53
CA THR A 260 16.77 -8.43 11.09
C THR A 260 18.26 -8.58 10.79
N ASN A 261 18.59 -9.14 9.63
CA ASN A 261 19.95 -9.09 9.12
C ASN A 261 20.42 -7.63 9.06
N ALA A 262 21.52 -7.31 9.71
CA ALA A 262 22.17 -5.99 9.70
C ALA A 262 22.64 -5.54 8.30
N GLY A 263 22.23 -6.21 7.24
CA GLY A 263 22.55 -5.91 5.83
C GLY A 263 21.57 -4.99 5.12
N ALA A 264 20.40 -4.73 5.68
CA ALA A 264 19.52 -3.67 5.19
C ALA A 264 20.04 -2.31 5.69
N LYS A 265 21.20 -1.91 5.21
CA LYS A 265 21.65 -0.52 5.33
C LYS A 265 20.72 0.33 4.47
N LYS A 266 20.13 1.34 5.13
CA LYS A 266 19.31 2.43 4.59
C LYS A 266 19.79 2.96 3.25
#